data_a48987bc71660ca9a75b5ae52ec1b3f2
#
_entry.id   a48987bc71660ca9a75b5ae52ec1b3f2
#
_cell.length_a   1.000
_cell.length_b   1.000
_cell.length_c   1.000
_cell.angle_alpha   90.00
_cell.angle_beta   90.00
_cell.angle_gamma   90.00
#
_symmetry.space_group_name_H-M   'P 1'
#
loop_
_entity.id
_entity.type
_entity.pdbx_description
1 polymer ?
#
loop_
_entity_poly.entity_id
_entity_poly.type
_entity_poly.pdbx_seq_one_letter_code
_entity_poly.pdbx_strand_id
1 'polypeptide(L)'
;MKTIQITLFALGLLFLSSAPMSATERWLDGYEKVLVIGAHPDDPETMCGGTMIKLREMGVEVVSVYFTGGEAGIPGKSHEMSRAIRTAEAKNACEVMGVRAVFMTQIDGDTEVNKARYAEMKALIEAEQPDMVITHWPIDSHRDHRVCSMLVYDAWRQTGHIFDLYYGEVM
;
A
#
# COMPACT_ATOMS: atom_id res chain seq x y z
N MET A 1 -63.98 29.28 -18.21
CA MET A 1 -63.11 28.21 -18.78
C MET A 1 -61.69 28.44 -18.26
N LYS A 2 -61.20 27.58 -17.35
CA LYS A 2 -59.82 27.67 -16.81
C LYS A 2 -58.96 26.65 -17.55
N THR A 3 -57.95 27.16 -18.27
CA THR A 3 -56.98 26.35 -19.02
C THR A 3 -55.97 25.77 -18.04
N ILE A 4 -55.86 24.44 -17.95
CA ILE A 4 -54.87 23.74 -17.16
C ILE A 4 -53.66 23.56 -18.04
N GLN A 5 -52.53 24.21 -17.66
CA GLN A 5 -51.19 23.93 -18.25
C GLN A 5 -50.60 22.71 -17.56
N ILE A 6 -50.38 21.66 -18.32
CA ILE A 6 -49.62 20.46 -17.87
C ILE A 6 -48.18 20.66 -18.24
N THR A 7 -47.33 20.89 -17.25
CA THR A 7 -45.86 20.94 -17.42
C THR A 7 -45.31 19.51 -17.38
N LEU A 8 -44.93 18.98 -18.51
CA LEU A 8 -44.20 17.70 -18.59
C LEU A 8 -42.74 17.90 -18.10
N PHE A 9 -42.45 17.32 -16.95
CA PHE A 9 -41.08 17.13 -16.53
C PHE A 9 -40.45 15.94 -17.30
N ALA A 10 -39.55 16.25 -18.25
CA ALA A 10 -38.74 15.23 -18.89
C ALA A 10 -37.64 14.77 -17.91
N LEU A 11 -37.82 13.57 -17.34
CA LEU A 11 -36.83 12.89 -16.52
C LEU A 11 -35.77 12.35 -17.47
N GLY A 12 -34.66 13.09 -17.67
CA GLY A 12 -33.50 12.64 -18.44
C GLY A 12 -32.78 11.53 -17.66
N LEU A 13 -32.95 10.26 -18.06
CA LEU A 13 -32.07 9.18 -17.65
C LEU A 13 -30.70 9.43 -18.24
N LEU A 14 -29.76 9.91 -17.40
CA LEU A 14 -28.33 9.83 -17.70
C LEU A 14 -27.92 8.36 -17.70
N PHE A 15 -27.83 7.75 -18.87
CA PHE A 15 -27.07 6.51 -19.04
C PHE A 15 -25.60 6.85 -18.87
N LEU A 16 -25.07 6.66 -17.68
CA LEU A 16 -23.63 6.56 -17.46
C LEU A 16 -23.18 5.30 -18.22
N SER A 17 -22.69 5.49 -19.45
CA SER A 17 -21.99 4.44 -20.18
C SER A 17 -20.69 4.16 -19.42
N SER A 18 -20.68 3.13 -18.58
CA SER A 18 -19.44 2.60 -18.04
C SER A 18 -18.64 1.99 -19.19
N ALA A 19 -17.50 2.57 -19.51
CA ALA A 19 -16.55 1.95 -20.43
C ALA A 19 -16.22 0.54 -19.92
N PRO A 20 -16.04 -0.47 -20.81
CA PRO A 20 -15.67 -1.80 -20.36
C PRO A 20 -14.33 -1.74 -19.63
N MET A 21 -14.28 -2.31 -18.44
CA MET A 21 -13.09 -2.39 -17.60
C MET A 21 -11.96 -3.11 -18.35
N SER A 22 -10.74 -2.59 -18.29
CA SER A 22 -9.56 -3.20 -18.94
C SER A 22 -9.24 -4.57 -18.31
N ALA A 23 -8.44 -5.38 -19.00
CA ALA A 23 -8.00 -6.67 -18.46
C ALA A 23 -7.22 -6.51 -17.13
N THR A 24 -6.45 -5.43 -17.00
CA THR A 24 -5.71 -5.08 -15.79
C THR A 24 -6.64 -4.71 -14.62
N GLU A 25 -7.71 -3.99 -14.89
CA GLU A 25 -8.68 -3.62 -13.87
C GLU A 25 -9.46 -4.82 -13.34
N ARG A 26 -9.74 -5.82 -14.19
CA ARG A 26 -10.48 -7.01 -13.78
C ARG A 26 -9.79 -7.89 -12.74
N TRP A 27 -8.45 -7.97 -12.73
CA TRP A 27 -7.75 -8.76 -11.70
C TRP A 27 -7.60 -8.02 -10.36
N LEU A 28 -7.79 -6.68 -10.36
CA LEU A 28 -7.83 -5.84 -9.17
C LEU A 28 -9.25 -5.65 -8.62
N ASP A 29 -10.27 -6.16 -9.32
CA ASP A 29 -11.66 -6.02 -8.91
C ASP A 29 -11.97 -6.90 -7.67
N GLY A 30 -12.71 -6.33 -6.74
CA GLY A 30 -13.13 -7.01 -5.52
C GLY A 30 -12.23 -6.79 -4.30
N TYR A 31 -11.10 -6.09 -4.43
CA TYR A 31 -10.31 -5.66 -3.27
C TYR A 31 -10.89 -4.35 -2.69
N GLU A 32 -11.00 -4.28 -1.37
CA GLU A 32 -11.43 -3.09 -0.64
C GLU A 32 -10.25 -2.38 0.02
N LYS A 33 -9.25 -3.15 0.52
CA LYS A 33 -8.05 -2.62 1.15
C LYS A 33 -6.79 -3.36 0.74
N VAL A 34 -5.78 -2.61 0.31
CA VAL A 34 -4.47 -3.13 -0.11
C VAL A 34 -3.35 -2.49 0.69
N LEU A 35 -2.46 -3.31 1.24
CA LEU A 35 -1.21 -2.86 1.83
C LEU A 35 -0.05 -3.11 0.87
N VAL A 36 0.79 -2.10 0.72
CA VAL A 36 2.09 -2.23 0.06
C VAL A 36 3.18 -2.03 1.10
N ILE A 37 3.90 -3.12 1.43
CA ILE A 37 4.86 -3.14 2.53
C ILE A 37 6.28 -3.21 1.96
N GLY A 38 6.98 -2.08 2.02
CA GLY A 38 8.39 -1.95 1.64
C GLY A 38 9.31 -1.81 2.86
N ALA A 39 10.58 -2.12 2.69
CA ALA A 39 11.58 -2.01 3.75
C ALA A 39 11.92 -0.55 4.06
N HIS A 40 12.09 0.27 3.03
CA HIS A 40 12.54 1.66 3.16
C HIS A 40 11.54 2.66 2.54
N PRO A 41 11.60 3.94 2.94
CA PRO A 41 10.96 5.02 2.20
C PRO A 41 11.48 5.07 0.76
N ASP A 42 10.61 4.85 -0.22
CA ASP A 42 10.74 4.72 -1.67
C ASP A 42 10.44 3.31 -2.24
N ASP A 43 10.57 2.25 -1.46
CA ASP A 43 10.33 0.88 -1.95
C ASP A 43 8.88 0.65 -2.44
N PRO A 44 7.83 1.01 -1.67
CA PRO A 44 6.45 0.84 -2.14
C PRO A 44 6.17 1.60 -3.43
N GLU A 45 6.69 2.82 -3.53
CA GLU A 45 6.55 3.68 -4.70
C GLU A 45 7.26 3.09 -5.93
N THR A 46 8.49 2.61 -5.73
CA THR A 46 9.29 2.01 -6.80
C THR A 46 8.70 0.68 -7.26
N MET A 47 8.26 -0.14 -6.31
CA MET A 47 7.70 -1.47 -6.57
C MET A 47 6.38 -1.40 -7.34
N CYS A 48 5.46 -0.57 -6.91
CA CYS A 48 4.10 -0.56 -7.46
C CYS A 48 3.34 0.78 -7.36
N GLY A 49 4.03 1.93 -7.43
CA GLY A 49 3.39 3.25 -7.35
C GLY A 49 2.25 3.44 -8.36
N GLY A 50 2.45 3.00 -9.60
CA GLY A 50 1.38 3.04 -10.62
C GLY A 50 0.17 2.17 -10.27
N THR A 51 0.41 0.99 -9.67
CA THR A 51 -0.66 0.09 -9.20
C THR A 51 -1.40 0.72 -8.02
N MET A 52 -0.71 1.35 -7.08
CA MET A 52 -1.31 2.06 -5.95
C MET A 52 -2.25 3.17 -6.42
N ILE A 53 -1.80 3.99 -7.37
CA ILE A 53 -2.64 5.06 -7.97
C ILE A 53 -3.88 4.45 -8.63
N LYS A 54 -3.70 3.38 -9.40
CA LYS A 54 -4.82 2.73 -10.10
C LYS A 54 -5.85 2.15 -9.12
N LEU A 55 -5.41 1.50 -8.07
CA LEU A 55 -6.29 1.01 -7.00
C LEU A 55 -7.07 2.15 -6.35
N ARG A 56 -6.41 3.28 -6.07
CA ARG A 56 -7.06 4.48 -5.54
C ARG A 56 -8.12 5.04 -6.48
N GLU A 57 -7.86 5.09 -7.79
CA GLU A 57 -8.84 5.50 -8.80
C GLU A 57 -10.06 4.58 -8.84
N MET A 58 -9.88 3.29 -8.52
CA MET A 58 -10.95 2.30 -8.41
C MET A 58 -11.71 2.37 -7.08
N GLY A 59 -11.31 3.24 -6.14
CA GLY A 59 -11.95 3.42 -4.85
C GLY A 59 -11.44 2.51 -3.73
N VAL A 60 -10.36 1.75 -3.98
CA VAL A 60 -9.72 0.86 -3.00
C VAL A 60 -8.95 1.70 -1.97
N GLU A 61 -9.03 1.35 -0.69
CA GLU A 61 -8.14 1.91 0.33
C GLU A 61 -6.73 1.33 0.16
N VAL A 62 -5.73 2.21 -0.05
CA VAL A 62 -4.34 1.78 -0.19
C VAL A 62 -3.49 2.34 0.94
N VAL A 63 -2.69 1.49 1.57
CA VAL A 63 -1.78 1.84 2.66
C VAL A 63 -0.36 1.50 2.23
N SER A 64 0.50 2.51 2.18
CA SER A 64 1.93 2.34 2.01
C SER A 64 2.58 2.16 3.38
N VAL A 65 3.21 1.01 3.60
CA VAL A 65 3.86 0.66 4.86
C VAL A 65 5.36 0.63 4.68
N TYR A 66 6.06 1.38 5.51
CA TYR A 66 7.52 1.45 5.54
C TYR A 66 8.03 0.73 6.78
N PHE A 67 8.78 -0.34 6.57
CA PHE A 67 9.29 -1.20 7.62
C PHE A 67 10.34 -0.51 8.51
N THR A 68 11.14 0.39 7.89
CA THR A 68 12.11 1.27 8.54
C THR A 68 11.83 2.73 8.23
N GLY A 69 12.56 3.63 8.86
CA GLY A 69 12.50 5.06 8.54
C GLY A 69 13.55 5.53 7.53
N GLY A 70 14.37 4.62 6.97
CA GLY A 70 15.45 4.97 6.06
C GLY A 70 16.63 5.66 6.74
N GLU A 71 16.96 5.25 7.97
CA GLU A 71 17.95 5.86 8.85
C GLU A 71 19.36 5.89 8.24
N ALA A 72 19.73 4.86 7.50
CA ALA A 72 21.05 4.74 6.85
C ALA A 72 21.06 5.27 5.39
N GLY A 73 19.93 5.72 4.85
CA GLY A 73 19.76 5.99 3.43
C GLY A 73 20.42 7.28 2.90
N ILE A 74 20.94 8.19 3.75
CA ILE A 74 21.58 9.44 3.29
C ILE A 74 23.02 9.52 3.76
N PRO A 75 24.01 9.33 2.87
CA PRO A 75 25.42 9.41 3.24
C PRO A 75 25.78 10.74 3.90
N GLY A 76 26.54 10.68 5.01
CA GLY A 76 27.04 11.86 5.71
C GLY A 76 26.02 12.55 6.64
N LYS A 77 24.80 12.03 6.77
CA LYS A 77 23.84 12.49 7.75
C LYS A 77 23.74 11.54 8.95
N SER A 78 23.29 12.05 10.09
CA SER A 78 22.94 11.18 11.21
C SER A 78 21.69 10.36 10.89
N HIS A 79 21.51 9.22 11.54
CA HIS A 79 20.31 8.39 11.41
C HIS A 79 19.03 9.17 11.68
N GLU A 80 19.02 10.02 12.70
CA GLU A 80 17.89 10.87 13.03
C GLU A 80 17.53 11.84 11.88
N MET A 81 18.56 12.52 11.31
CA MET A 81 18.33 13.43 10.18
C MET A 81 17.86 12.69 8.93
N SER A 82 18.47 11.54 8.62
CA SER A 82 18.07 10.72 7.47
C SER A 82 16.63 10.26 7.62
N ARG A 83 16.25 9.72 8.77
CA ARG A 83 14.87 9.34 9.09
C ARG A 83 13.90 10.50 8.91
N ALA A 84 14.21 11.66 9.48
CA ALA A 84 13.34 12.83 9.39
C ALA A 84 13.08 13.26 7.94
N ILE A 85 14.13 13.28 7.11
CA ILE A 85 14.03 13.64 5.69
C ILE A 85 13.23 12.57 4.93
N ARG A 86 13.67 11.31 4.99
CA ARG A 86 13.08 10.24 4.18
C ARG A 86 11.63 9.94 4.55
N THR A 87 11.27 10.01 5.84
CA THR A 87 9.86 9.85 6.23
C THR A 87 9.00 11.03 5.79
N ALA A 88 9.55 12.25 5.68
CA ALA A 88 8.83 13.38 5.11
C ALA A 88 8.62 13.21 3.60
N GLU A 89 9.64 12.76 2.87
CA GLU A 89 9.56 12.47 1.43
C GLU A 89 8.50 11.39 1.16
N ALA A 90 8.51 10.28 1.90
CA ALA A 90 7.52 9.21 1.78
C ALA A 90 6.08 9.70 2.06
N LYS A 91 5.88 10.55 3.08
CA LYS A 91 4.57 11.14 3.35
C LYS A 91 4.09 12.03 2.19
N ASN A 92 4.98 12.83 1.62
CA ASN A 92 4.66 13.67 0.47
C ASN A 92 4.31 12.81 -0.77
N ALA A 93 5.05 11.74 -1.02
CA ALA A 93 4.75 10.79 -2.10
C ALA A 93 3.37 10.14 -1.89
N CYS A 94 3.08 9.69 -0.67
CA CYS A 94 1.77 9.14 -0.31
C CYS A 94 0.64 10.15 -0.52
N GLU A 95 0.84 11.42 -0.16
CA GLU A 95 -0.14 12.49 -0.39
C GLU A 95 -0.42 12.68 -1.88
N VAL A 96 0.62 12.71 -2.72
CA VAL A 96 0.47 12.82 -4.18
C VAL A 96 -0.30 11.63 -4.76
N MET A 97 -0.06 10.41 -4.27
CA MET A 97 -0.76 9.20 -4.72
C MET A 97 -2.15 9.03 -4.10
N GLY A 98 -2.50 9.83 -3.10
CA GLY A 98 -3.75 9.68 -2.36
C GLY A 98 -3.80 8.43 -1.48
N VAL A 99 -2.65 7.93 -1.00
CA VAL A 99 -2.53 6.74 -0.15
C VAL A 99 -2.13 7.12 1.28
N ARG A 100 -2.35 6.24 2.25
CA ARG A 100 -2.00 6.46 3.65
C ARG A 100 -0.62 5.88 3.96
N ALA A 101 0.23 6.65 4.62
CA ALA A 101 1.56 6.22 5.07
C ALA A 101 1.51 5.62 6.49
N VAL A 102 2.17 4.47 6.68
CA VAL A 102 2.41 3.85 8.00
C VAL A 102 3.89 3.53 8.14
N PHE A 103 4.48 3.87 9.28
CA PHE A 103 5.89 3.57 9.57
C PHE A 103 5.95 2.58 10.74
N MET A 104 6.69 1.49 10.53
CA MET A 104 7.00 0.52 11.57
C MET A 104 8.26 0.92 12.37
N THR A 105 8.76 0.02 13.20
CA THR A 105 9.78 0.35 14.21
C THR A 105 11.14 -0.27 13.94
N GLN A 106 11.35 -0.92 12.81
CA GLN A 106 12.67 -1.46 12.42
C GLN A 106 13.61 -0.32 12.01
N ILE A 107 14.91 -0.59 12.08
CA ILE A 107 15.96 0.38 11.74
C ILE A 107 16.65 -0.05 10.44
N ASP A 108 16.78 0.88 9.50
CA ASP A 108 17.44 0.66 8.23
C ASP A 108 18.90 0.20 8.42
N GLY A 109 19.23 -0.93 7.79
CA GLY A 109 20.53 -1.56 7.90
C GLY A 109 20.73 -2.44 9.15
N ASP A 110 19.79 -2.42 10.11
CA ASP A 110 19.84 -3.20 11.35
C ASP A 110 18.51 -3.90 11.63
N THR A 111 17.88 -4.41 10.57
CA THR A 111 16.61 -5.14 10.68
C THR A 111 16.77 -6.50 11.31
N GLU A 112 15.82 -6.88 12.16
CA GLU A 112 15.85 -8.09 12.97
C GLU A 112 14.68 -9.03 12.66
N VAL A 113 14.94 -10.33 12.81
CA VAL A 113 13.93 -11.39 12.85
C VAL A 113 13.93 -12.00 14.24
N ASN A 114 12.89 -11.70 15.01
CA ASN A 114 12.73 -12.25 16.36
C ASN A 114 11.25 -12.27 16.74
N LYS A 115 10.92 -12.84 17.91
CA LYS A 115 9.54 -12.99 18.38
C LYS A 115 8.76 -11.66 18.43
N ALA A 116 9.41 -10.57 18.83
CA ALA A 116 8.76 -9.26 18.92
C ALA A 116 8.43 -8.72 17.52
N ARG A 117 9.32 -8.91 16.55
CA ARG A 117 9.13 -8.46 15.16
C ARG A 117 8.06 -9.26 14.42
N TYR A 118 7.97 -10.57 14.65
CA TYR A 118 6.84 -11.36 14.17
C TYR A 118 5.50 -10.86 14.74
N ALA A 119 5.46 -10.56 16.04
CA ALA A 119 4.25 -10.06 16.68
C ALA A 119 3.85 -8.66 16.17
N GLU A 120 4.82 -7.77 15.91
CA GLU A 120 4.60 -6.43 15.37
C GLU A 120 3.98 -6.50 13.97
N MET A 121 4.54 -7.29 13.06
CA MET A 121 4.01 -7.45 11.71
C MET A 121 2.61 -8.07 11.74
N LYS A 122 2.42 -9.12 12.54
CA LYS A 122 1.10 -9.75 12.70
C LYS A 122 0.07 -8.75 13.24
N ALA A 123 0.42 -7.93 14.23
CA ALA A 123 -0.47 -6.91 14.78
C ALA A 123 -0.84 -5.84 13.75
N LEU A 124 0.07 -5.43 12.87
CA LEU A 124 -0.22 -4.53 11.76
C LEU A 124 -1.29 -5.15 10.84
N ILE A 125 -1.09 -6.40 10.41
CA ILE A 125 -2.05 -7.10 9.53
C ILE A 125 -3.42 -7.24 10.20
N GLU A 126 -3.46 -7.61 11.48
CA GLU A 126 -4.70 -7.75 12.24
C GLU A 126 -5.44 -6.41 12.45
N ALA A 127 -4.70 -5.32 12.59
CA ALA A 127 -5.28 -3.98 12.71
C ALA A 127 -5.81 -3.44 11.38
N GLU A 128 -5.08 -3.68 10.31
CA GLU A 128 -5.42 -3.15 8.97
C GLU A 128 -6.45 -4.02 8.24
N GLN A 129 -6.51 -5.33 8.49
CA GLN A 129 -7.43 -6.26 7.82
C GLN A 129 -7.42 -6.13 6.29
N PRO A 130 -6.26 -6.28 5.62
CA PRO A 130 -6.18 -6.13 4.17
C PRO A 130 -6.78 -7.33 3.43
N ASP A 131 -7.24 -7.11 2.21
CA ASP A 131 -7.60 -8.17 1.25
C ASP A 131 -6.40 -8.61 0.42
N MET A 132 -5.43 -7.70 0.23
CA MET A 132 -4.21 -7.94 -0.52
C MET A 132 -3.02 -7.29 0.18
N VAL A 133 -1.88 -7.97 0.16
CA VAL A 133 -0.58 -7.41 0.54
C VAL A 133 0.42 -7.63 -0.59
N ILE A 134 1.13 -6.57 -0.94
CA ILE A 134 2.28 -6.62 -1.86
C ILE A 134 3.53 -6.32 -1.03
N THR A 135 4.57 -7.13 -1.15
CA THR A 135 5.84 -6.94 -0.44
C THR A 135 7.03 -7.39 -1.30
N HIS A 136 8.23 -7.29 -0.76
CA HIS A 136 9.45 -7.65 -1.45
C HIS A 136 9.54 -9.12 -1.83
N TRP A 137 10.29 -9.39 -2.90
CA TRP A 137 10.66 -10.75 -3.29
C TRP A 137 11.51 -11.43 -2.19
N PRO A 138 11.21 -12.69 -1.79
CA PRO A 138 11.86 -13.33 -0.64
C PRO A 138 13.37 -13.57 -0.76
N ILE A 139 13.90 -13.56 -1.97
CA ILE A 139 15.34 -13.72 -2.27
C ILE A 139 15.93 -12.48 -2.93
N ASP A 140 15.39 -11.31 -2.59
CA ASP A 140 15.89 -10.00 -3.00
C ASP A 140 17.37 -9.82 -2.65
N SER A 141 18.07 -8.97 -3.39
CA SER A 141 19.49 -8.64 -3.15
C SER A 141 19.71 -7.92 -1.83
N HIS A 142 18.77 -7.05 -1.41
CA HIS A 142 18.87 -6.29 -0.16
C HIS A 142 18.41 -7.12 1.05
N ARG A 143 19.23 -7.15 2.11
CA ARG A 143 18.91 -7.96 3.30
C ARG A 143 17.64 -7.52 4.01
N ASP A 144 17.40 -6.20 4.13
CA ASP A 144 16.21 -5.66 4.80
C ASP A 144 14.94 -6.00 4.04
N HIS A 145 14.99 -6.04 2.70
CA HIS A 145 13.88 -6.51 1.87
C HIS A 145 13.53 -7.97 2.18
N ARG A 146 14.55 -8.84 2.32
CA ARG A 146 14.33 -10.24 2.68
C ARG A 146 13.73 -10.40 4.08
N VAL A 147 14.21 -9.60 5.05
CA VAL A 147 13.66 -9.60 6.42
C VAL A 147 12.21 -9.13 6.42
N CYS A 148 11.90 -8.03 5.73
CA CYS A 148 10.54 -7.52 5.56
C CYS A 148 9.63 -8.60 4.97
N SER A 149 10.02 -9.19 3.84
CA SER A 149 9.27 -10.25 3.16
C SER A 149 9.03 -11.48 4.06
N MET A 150 10.04 -11.90 4.82
CA MET A 150 9.93 -13.04 5.74
C MET A 150 8.88 -12.77 6.83
N LEU A 151 8.87 -11.60 7.43
CA LEU A 151 7.91 -11.24 8.49
C LEU A 151 6.49 -11.11 7.94
N VAL A 152 6.32 -10.57 6.73
CA VAL A 152 5.01 -10.52 6.05
C VAL A 152 4.51 -11.93 5.74
N TYR A 153 5.36 -12.80 5.21
CA TYR A 153 5.00 -14.19 4.94
C TYR A 153 4.58 -14.94 6.22
N ASP A 154 5.31 -14.74 7.32
CA ASP A 154 4.96 -15.35 8.59
C ASP A 154 3.61 -14.82 9.12
N ALA A 155 3.34 -13.51 9.03
CA ALA A 155 2.07 -12.93 9.40
C ALA A 155 0.92 -13.51 8.55
N TRP A 156 1.10 -13.67 7.23
CA TRP A 156 0.15 -14.32 6.34
C TRP A 156 -0.17 -15.76 6.79
N ARG A 157 0.86 -16.52 7.19
CA ARG A 157 0.68 -17.88 7.74
C ARG A 157 -0.08 -17.89 9.07
N GLN A 158 0.26 -16.97 9.98
CA GLN A 158 -0.30 -16.92 11.32
C GLN A 158 -1.74 -16.40 11.36
N THR A 159 -2.14 -15.57 10.40
CA THR A 159 -3.51 -15.06 10.28
C THR A 159 -4.44 -16.00 9.52
N GLY A 160 -3.94 -17.16 9.05
CA GLY A 160 -4.75 -18.15 8.35
C GLY A 160 -5.01 -17.80 6.88
N HIS A 161 -4.08 -17.07 6.24
CA HIS A 161 -4.15 -16.71 4.81
C HIS A 161 -5.35 -15.82 4.47
N ILE A 162 -5.65 -14.83 5.32
CA ILE A 162 -6.84 -13.97 5.19
C ILE A 162 -6.73 -12.93 4.05
N PHE A 163 -5.58 -12.80 3.40
CA PHE A 163 -5.33 -11.88 2.29
C PHE A 163 -4.54 -12.55 1.18
N ASP A 164 -4.63 -12.03 -0.03
CA ASP A 164 -3.78 -12.44 -1.14
C ASP A 164 -2.39 -11.83 -1.00
N LEU A 165 -1.33 -12.65 -1.10
CA LEU A 165 0.05 -12.22 -0.93
C LEU A 165 0.77 -12.19 -2.28
N TYR A 166 1.26 -11.02 -2.67
CA TYR A 166 2.04 -10.81 -3.88
C TYR A 166 3.45 -10.31 -3.55
N TYR A 167 4.37 -10.60 -4.44
CA TYR A 167 5.76 -10.18 -4.32
C TYR A 167 6.15 -9.29 -5.49
N GLY A 168 6.87 -8.21 -5.18
CA GLY A 168 7.45 -7.30 -6.15
C GLY A 168 8.97 -7.18 -5.98
N GLU A 169 9.63 -6.76 -7.04
CA GLU A 169 11.06 -6.48 -7.04
C GLU A 169 11.31 -4.97 -7.00
N VAL A 170 12.37 -4.59 -6.28
CA VAL A 170 12.93 -3.24 -6.30
C VAL A 170 14.37 -3.39 -6.77
N MET A 171 14.69 -2.82 -7.94
CA MET A 171 16.02 -2.87 -8.53
C MET A 171 16.78 -1.56 -8.28
#